data_931db9843e342ab17fdce0b02825782b
#
_entry.id   931db9843e342ab17fdce0b02825782b
#
_cell.length_a   1.000
_cell.length_b   1.000
_cell.length_c   1.000
_cell.angle_alpha   90.00
_cell.angle_beta   90.00
_cell.angle_gamma   90.00
#
_symmetry.space_group_name_H-M   'P 1'
#
loop_
_entity.id
_entity.type
_entity.pdbx_description
1 polymer ?
#
loop_
_entity_poly.entity_id
_entity_poly.type
_entity_poly.pdbx_seq_one_letter_code
_entity_poly.pdbx_strand_id
1 'polypeptide(L)'
;MVRDFLVATYSDANSLMKAVETLRAENLKIHDVYAPYPIHGLDQAMRLNRTRLPLVTLCGGLAGFTLAIAFLFYTNVLDWDMNVGGKPGNSTLAFIPIGFELTVLVGGLATVAALFLRARLFPGRRECLIVEGVTDNRFALVIPKSASAETSRAREILEQSHADKLEEKAADL
;
A
#
# COMPACT_ATOMS: atom_id res chain seq x y z
N MET A 1 14.31 10.79 -13.45
CA MET A 1 15.14 9.91 -14.30
C MET A 1 14.20 9.14 -15.21
N VAL A 2 14.18 9.45 -16.51
CA VAL A 2 13.31 8.77 -17.49
C VAL A 2 13.79 7.34 -17.62
N ARG A 3 12.90 6.38 -17.44
CA ARG A 3 13.14 4.95 -17.66
C ARG A 3 12.14 4.43 -18.67
N ASP A 4 12.62 3.56 -19.55
CA ASP A 4 11.78 2.91 -20.53
C ASP A 4 11.17 1.65 -19.93
N PHE A 5 9.89 1.44 -20.21
CA PHE A 5 9.12 0.30 -19.77
C PHE A 5 8.46 -0.38 -20.96
N LEU A 6 8.39 -1.71 -20.90
CA LEU A 6 7.54 -2.51 -21.76
C LEU A 6 6.23 -2.74 -21.05
N VAL A 7 5.13 -2.32 -21.66
CA VAL A 7 3.77 -2.42 -21.11
C VAL A 7 2.97 -3.38 -21.98
N ALA A 8 2.51 -4.47 -21.37
CA ALA A 8 1.60 -5.42 -21.99
C ALA A 8 0.20 -5.25 -21.42
N THR A 9 -0.81 -5.15 -22.28
CA THR A 9 -2.21 -5.06 -21.87
C THR A 9 -2.93 -6.37 -22.17
N TYR A 10 -3.85 -6.76 -21.26
CA TYR A 10 -4.65 -7.97 -21.32
C TYR A 10 -6.12 -7.63 -21.05
N SER A 11 -7.02 -8.35 -21.70
CA SER A 11 -8.46 -8.32 -21.42
C SER A 11 -8.90 -9.37 -20.41
N ASP A 12 -8.06 -10.40 -20.18
CA ASP A 12 -8.37 -11.51 -19.29
C ASP A 12 -7.35 -11.65 -18.15
N ALA A 13 -7.87 -11.79 -16.90
CA ALA A 13 -7.07 -11.95 -15.70
C ALA A 13 -6.24 -13.25 -15.69
N ASN A 14 -6.75 -14.34 -16.30
CA ASN A 14 -6.04 -15.60 -16.33
C ASN A 14 -4.81 -15.55 -17.25
N SER A 15 -4.92 -14.86 -18.38
CA SER A 15 -3.80 -14.63 -19.30
C SER A 15 -2.72 -13.77 -18.67
N LEU A 16 -3.10 -12.71 -17.95
CA LEU A 16 -2.19 -11.92 -17.14
C LEU A 16 -1.48 -12.76 -16.08
N MET A 17 -2.22 -13.59 -15.32
CA MET A 17 -1.65 -14.42 -14.25
C MET A 17 -0.60 -15.38 -14.80
N LYS A 18 -0.89 -16.07 -15.92
CA LYS A 18 0.07 -16.96 -16.60
C LYS A 18 1.33 -16.22 -17.04
N ALA A 19 1.18 -15.00 -17.59
CA ALA A 19 2.31 -14.17 -17.97
C ALA A 19 3.18 -13.82 -16.76
N VAL A 20 2.57 -13.40 -15.63
CA VAL A 20 3.29 -13.09 -14.40
C VAL A 20 4.03 -14.31 -13.86
N GLU A 21 3.40 -15.47 -13.80
CA GLU A 21 4.02 -16.72 -13.34
C GLU A 21 5.19 -17.13 -14.22
N THR A 22 5.06 -17.08 -15.54
CA THR A 22 6.11 -17.43 -16.50
C THR A 22 7.30 -16.48 -16.38
N LEU A 23 7.06 -15.17 -16.34
CA LEU A 23 8.11 -14.17 -16.15
C LEU A 23 8.86 -14.37 -14.83
N ARG A 24 8.14 -14.70 -13.75
CA ARG A 24 8.75 -14.98 -12.45
C ARG A 24 9.51 -16.30 -12.40
N ALA A 25 9.07 -17.31 -13.14
CA ALA A 25 9.79 -18.58 -13.28
C ALA A 25 11.16 -18.36 -13.96
N GLU A 26 11.23 -17.47 -14.93
CA GLU A 26 12.48 -17.07 -15.60
C GLU A 26 13.26 -15.97 -14.85
N ASN A 27 12.86 -15.61 -13.62
CA ASN A 27 13.47 -14.57 -12.79
C ASN A 27 13.52 -13.17 -13.42
N LEU A 28 12.65 -12.90 -14.38
CA LEU A 28 12.53 -11.56 -14.97
C LEU A 28 11.87 -10.59 -13.99
N LYS A 29 12.35 -9.35 -13.98
CA LYS A 29 11.84 -8.32 -13.09
C LYS A 29 10.55 -7.74 -13.61
N ILE A 30 9.49 -7.83 -12.82
CA ILE A 30 8.23 -7.12 -13.03
C ILE A 30 8.29 -5.83 -12.21
N HIS A 31 7.96 -4.70 -12.82
CA HIS A 31 7.91 -3.41 -12.13
C HIS A 31 6.62 -3.27 -11.34
N ASP A 32 5.48 -3.42 -12.02
CA ASP A 32 4.17 -3.35 -11.41
C ASP A 32 3.10 -4.02 -12.28
N VAL A 33 1.94 -4.29 -11.69
CA VAL A 33 0.76 -4.80 -12.37
C VAL A 33 -0.44 -3.93 -12.01
N TYR A 34 -1.10 -3.39 -13.00
CA TYR A 34 -2.31 -2.60 -12.84
C TYR A 34 -3.53 -3.45 -13.19
N ALA A 35 -4.50 -3.48 -12.30
CA ALA A 35 -5.74 -4.24 -12.46
C ALA A 35 -6.93 -3.42 -11.97
N PRO A 36 -8.09 -3.49 -12.63
CA PRO A 36 -9.30 -2.77 -12.21
C PRO A 36 -9.92 -3.35 -10.94
N TYR A 37 -9.60 -4.58 -10.60
CA TYR A 37 -10.06 -5.26 -9.38
C TYR A 37 -8.96 -6.18 -8.83
N PRO A 38 -9.01 -6.54 -7.53
CA PRO A 38 -8.01 -7.42 -6.94
C PRO A 38 -8.12 -8.85 -7.50
N ILE A 39 -6.99 -9.36 -7.99
CA ILE A 39 -6.87 -10.73 -8.52
C ILE A 39 -6.31 -11.63 -7.42
N HIS A 40 -7.05 -12.69 -7.09
CA HIS A 40 -6.60 -13.67 -6.10
C HIS A 40 -5.31 -14.37 -6.56
N GLY A 41 -4.32 -14.42 -5.66
CA GLY A 41 -3.04 -15.06 -5.95
C GLY A 41 -2.01 -14.21 -6.66
N LEU A 42 -2.36 -13.03 -7.18
CA LEU A 42 -1.42 -12.14 -7.87
C LEU A 42 -0.26 -11.71 -6.96
N ASP A 43 -0.53 -11.39 -5.70
CA ASP A 43 0.50 -11.02 -4.72
C ASP A 43 1.52 -12.15 -4.51
N GLN A 44 1.03 -13.40 -4.50
CA GLN A 44 1.88 -14.59 -4.37
C GLN A 44 2.69 -14.84 -5.64
N ALA A 45 2.07 -14.74 -6.81
CA ALA A 45 2.72 -14.87 -8.11
C ALA A 45 3.82 -13.80 -8.29
N MET A 46 3.53 -12.56 -7.89
CA MET A 46 4.51 -11.47 -7.89
C MET A 46 5.57 -11.57 -6.77
N ARG A 47 5.42 -12.50 -5.84
CA ARG A 47 6.28 -12.67 -4.65
C ARG A 47 6.38 -11.39 -3.83
N LEU A 48 5.25 -10.68 -3.65
CA LEU A 48 5.20 -9.46 -2.84
C LEU A 48 5.23 -9.80 -1.36
N ASN A 49 6.02 -9.04 -0.60
CA ASN A 49 6.04 -9.14 0.85
C ASN A 49 4.80 -8.49 1.47
N ARG A 50 4.32 -9.05 2.58
CA ARG A 50 3.22 -8.46 3.34
C ARG A 50 3.53 -7.02 3.76
N THR A 51 2.53 -6.17 3.66
CA THR A 51 2.64 -4.78 4.10
C THR A 51 2.85 -4.67 5.61
N ARG A 52 3.62 -3.67 6.03
CA ARG A 52 3.83 -3.34 7.46
C ARG A 52 2.84 -2.29 7.99
N LEU A 53 1.85 -1.89 7.19
CA LEU A 53 0.83 -0.91 7.61
C LEU A 53 0.08 -1.32 8.89
N PRO A 54 -0.33 -2.60 9.09
CA PRO A 54 -0.99 -3.00 10.33
C PRO A 54 -0.11 -2.81 11.58
N LEU A 55 1.21 -2.94 11.44
CA LEU A 55 2.13 -2.67 12.53
C LEU A 55 2.17 -1.18 12.90
N VAL A 56 2.11 -0.30 11.91
CA VAL A 56 2.02 1.16 12.13
C VAL A 56 0.73 1.51 12.87
N THR A 57 -0.40 0.91 12.47
CA THR A 57 -1.69 1.07 13.16
C THR A 57 -1.60 0.64 14.63
N LEU A 58 -1.01 -0.52 14.88
CA LEU A 58 -0.82 -1.03 16.25
C LEU A 58 0.05 -0.09 17.09
N CYS A 59 1.21 0.31 16.58
CA CYS A 59 2.12 1.21 17.29
C CYS A 59 1.46 2.59 17.54
N GLY A 60 0.76 3.14 16.55
CA GLY A 60 0.02 4.39 16.68
C GLY A 60 -1.09 4.29 17.73
N GLY A 61 -1.86 3.20 17.70
CA GLY A 61 -2.91 2.95 18.68
C GLY A 61 -2.39 2.82 20.11
N LEU A 62 -1.31 2.03 20.30
CA LEU A 62 -0.67 1.90 21.62
C LEU A 62 -0.10 3.23 22.12
N ALA A 63 0.51 4.02 21.25
CA ALA A 63 0.99 5.36 21.61
C ALA A 63 -0.16 6.28 22.03
N GLY A 64 -1.28 6.28 21.26
CA GLY A 64 -2.48 7.04 21.57
C GLY A 64 -3.09 6.65 22.92
N PHE A 65 -3.21 5.33 23.18
CA PHE A 65 -3.71 4.84 24.46
C PHE A 65 -2.82 5.26 25.62
N THR A 66 -1.53 5.05 25.52
CA THR A 66 -0.56 5.38 26.57
C THR A 66 -0.58 6.89 26.85
N LEU A 67 -0.59 7.71 25.81
CA LEU A 67 -0.66 9.16 25.92
C LEU A 67 -1.95 9.61 26.64
N ALA A 68 -3.10 9.03 26.26
CA ALA A 68 -4.38 9.33 26.89
C ALA A 68 -4.38 9.02 28.38
N ILE A 69 -4.00 7.79 28.75
CA ILE A 69 -3.98 7.37 30.16
C ILE A 69 -2.98 8.19 30.97
N ALA A 70 -1.77 8.42 30.42
CA ALA A 70 -0.77 9.24 31.09
C ALA A 70 -1.25 10.69 31.32
N PHE A 71 -1.85 11.29 30.29
CA PHE A 71 -2.38 12.64 30.38
C PHE A 71 -3.53 12.74 31.39
N LEU A 72 -4.50 11.83 31.34
CA LEU A 72 -5.62 11.81 32.27
C LEU A 72 -5.19 11.55 33.71
N PHE A 73 -4.23 10.66 33.91
CA PHE A 73 -3.67 10.41 35.22
C PHE A 73 -2.92 11.63 35.75
N TYR A 74 -2.08 12.24 34.92
CA TYR A 74 -1.35 13.45 35.29
C TYR A 74 -2.31 14.58 35.72
N THR A 75 -3.30 14.89 34.90
CA THR A 75 -4.22 16.01 35.14
C THR A 75 -5.17 15.79 36.31
N ASN A 76 -5.66 14.55 36.53
CA ASN A 76 -6.68 14.29 37.58
C ASN A 76 -6.08 13.85 38.91
N VAL A 77 -4.85 13.33 38.94
CA VAL A 77 -4.24 12.77 40.15
C VAL A 77 -3.08 13.61 40.65
N LEU A 78 -2.25 14.17 39.74
CA LEU A 78 -1.00 14.84 40.12
C LEU A 78 -1.13 16.37 40.09
N ASP A 79 -1.69 16.94 39.05
CA ASP A 79 -1.71 18.39 38.83
C ASP A 79 -2.94 19.07 39.43
N TRP A 80 -4.13 18.54 39.19
CA TRP A 80 -5.36 19.13 39.65
C TRP A 80 -6.27 18.08 40.28
N ASP A 81 -6.10 17.80 41.55
CA ASP A 81 -6.93 16.87 42.31
C ASP A 81 -8.30 17.52 42.62
N MET A 82 -9.22 17.42 41.65
CA MET A 82 -10.58 17.92 41.78
C MET A 82 -11.51 16.86 42.39
N ASN A 83 -11.83 17.00 43.64
CA ASN A 83 -12.85 16.17 44.29
C ASN A 83 -14.24 16.80 44.12
N VAL A 84 -14.95 16.45 43.06
CA VAL A 84 -16.32 16.90 42.80
C VAL A 84 -17.29 15.75 43.10
N GLY A 85 -18.21 15.95 44.04
CA GLY A 85 -19.23 14.96 44.35
C GLY A 85 -18.71 13.65 44.97
N GLY A 86 -17.53 13.66 45.59
CA GLY A 86 -16.94 12.47 46.22
C GLY A 86 -16.27 11.50 45.23
N LYS A 87 -16.10 11.91 43.97
CA LYS A 87 -15.38 11.08 42.97
C LYS A 87 -13.88 11.05 43.29
N PRO A 88 -13.26 9.86 43.41
CA PRO A 88 -11.83 9.78 43.66
C PRO A 88 -11.05 10.33 42.46
N GLY A 89 -9.96 11.09 42.71
CA GLY A 89 -9.07 11.61 41.66
C GLY A 89 -8.57 10.52 40.72
N ASN A 90 -8.18 9.36 41.28
CA ASN A 90 -7.85 8.20 40.47
C ASN A 90 -9.09 7.40 40.06
N SER A 91 -9.71 7.81 38.98
CA SER A 91 -10.89 7.16 38.38
C SER A 91 -10.52 6.40 37.11
N THR A 92 -9.57 5.47 37.19
CA THR A 92 -9.00 4.75 36.02
C THR A 92 -10.05 4.12 35.12
N LEU A 93 -11.15 3.55 35.69
CA LEU A 93 -12.23 2.98 34.88
C LEU A 93 -12.94 4.04 34.01
N ALA A 94 -13.05 5.28 34.50
CA ALA A 94 -13.62 6.38 33.73
C ALA A 94 -12.68 6.90 32.62
N PHE A 95 -11.41 6.57 32.67
CA PHE A 95 -10.44 6.95 31.64
C PHE A 95 -10.44 6.01 30.44
N ILE A 96 -10.95 4.78 30.58
CA ILE A 96 -10.96 3.76 29.51
C ILE A 96 -11.65 4.23 28.24
N PRO A 97 -12.86 4.85 28.29
CA PRO A 97 -13.52 5.34 27.06
C PRO A 97 -12.68 6.35 26.28
N ILE A 98 -12.06 7.29 26.98
CA ILE A 98 -11.20 8.32 26.37
C ILE A 98 -9.91 7.68 25.84
N GLY A 99 -9.34 6.73 26.59
CA GLY A 99 -8.20 5.94 26.14
C GLY A 99 -8.47 5.18 24.85
N PHE A 100 -9.65 4.57 24.75
CA PHE A 100 -10.10 3.90 23.52
C PHE A 100 -10.24 4.89 22.34
N GLU A 101 -10.87 6.04 22.58
CA GLU A 101 -11.07 7.07 21.55
C GLU A 101 -9.73 7.56 20.98
N LEU A 102 -8.75 7.91 21.84
CA LEU A 102 -7.44 8.32 21.38
C LEU A 102 -6.66 7.17 20.70
N THR A 103 -6.85 5.94 21.14
CA THR A 103 -6.28 4.76 20.48
C THR A 103 -6.72 4.69 19.01
N VAL A 104 -8.02 4.79 18.78
CA VAL A 104 -8.60 4.75 17.42
C VAL A 104 -8.17 5.95 16.59
N LEU A 105 -8.24 7.15 17.18
CA LEU A 105 -7.86 8.39 16.49
C LEU A 105 -6.39 8.38 16.05
N VAL A 106 -5.48 8.16 16.98
CA VAL A 106 -4.03 8.20 16.68
C VAL A 106 -3.64 7.02 15.77
N GLY A 107 -4.19 5.83 16.01
CA GLY A 107 -3.96 4.66 15.15
C GLY A 107 -4.45 4.90 13.71
N GLY A 108 -5.64 5.46 13.55
CA GLY A 108 -6.20 5.81 12.24
C GLY A 108 -5.38 6.87 11.51
N LEU A 109 -5.06 7.98 12.16
CA LEU A 109 -4.24 9.05 11.58
C LEU A 109 -2.84 8.55 11.21
N ALA A 110 -2.21 7.76 12.06
CA ALA A 110 -0.90 7.16 11.77
C ALA A 110 -0.96 6.26 10.54
N THR A 111 -2.02 5.46 10.39
CA THR A 111 -2.22 4.59 9.23
C THR A 111 -2.38 5.37 7.94
N VAL A 112 -3.23 6.41 7.95
CA VAL A 112 -3.45 7.28 6.78
C VAL A 112 -2.17 8.01 6.40
N ALA A 113 -1.46 8.57 7.37
CA ALA A 113 -0.17 9.22 7.13
C ALA A 113 0.85 8.25 6.53
N ALA A 114 0.98 7.05 7.10
CA ALA A 114 1.88 6.02 6.60
C ALA A 114 1.52 5.55 5.18
N LEU A 115 0.22 5.46 4.87
CA LEU A 115 -0.27 5.14 3.52
C LEU A 115 0.15 6.22 2.53
N PHE A 116 -0.11 7.49 2.83
CA PHE A 116 0.25 8.60 1.94
C PHE A 116 1.75 8.71 1.73
N LEU A 117 2.55 8.55 2.81
CA LEU A 117 4.00 8.53 2.71
C LEU A 117 4.51 7.36 1.85
N ARG A 118 3.97 6.15 2.08
CA ARG A 118 4.37 4.95 1.34
C ARG A 118 3.96 5.00 -0.13
N ALA A 119 2.73 5.42 -0.40
CA ALA A 119 2.21 5.57 -1.76
C ALA A 119 2.73 6.85 -2.45
N ARG A 120 3.48 7.69 -1.72
CA ARG A 120 3.98 8.98 -2.21
C ARG A 120 2.86 9.84 -2.81
N LEU A 121 1.67 9.83 -2.20
CA LEU A 121 0.52 10.62 -2.60
C LEU A 121 0.64 12.05 -2.06
N PHE A 122 1.51 12.84 -2.69
CA PHE A 122 1.66 14.25 -2.35
C PHE A 122 1.00 15.13 -3.40
N PRO A 123 0.43 16.28 -3.00
CA PRO A 123 -0.09 17.27 -3.94
C PRO A 123 1.01 17.72 -4.92
N GLY A 124 0.72 17.72 -6.22
CA GLY A 124 1.65 18.13 -7.28
C GLY A 124 2.53 17.01 -7.84
N ARG A 125 2.39 15.77 -7.38
CA ARG A 125 3.06 14.64 -8.04
C ARG A 125 2.45 14.39 -9.41
N ARG A 126 3.30 14.27 -10.43
CA ARG A 126 2.87 13.89 -11.78
C ARG A 126 2.58 12.40 -11.85
N GLU A 127 1.59 12.00 -12.61
CA GLU A 127 1.30 10.60 -12.91
C GLU A 127 2.47 9.98 -13.66
N CYS A 128 2.92 8.82 -13.17
CA CYS A 128 4.16 8.21 -13.62
C CYS A 128 3.97 7.39 -14.90
N LEU A 129 2.84 6.70 -15.01
CA LEU A 129 2.57 5.80 -16.13
C LEU A 129 1.06 5.72 -16.36
N ILE A 130 0.63 6.26 -17.50
CA ILE A 130 -0.78 6.23 -17.88
C ILE A 130 -0.98 5.08 -18.85
N VAL A 131 -1.81 4.11 -18.46
CA VAL A 131 -2.26 3.03 -19.33
C VAL A 131 -3.77 3.15 -19.48
N GLU A 132 -4.23 3.35 -20.72
CA GLU A 132 -5.65 3.52 -21.00
C GLU A 132 -6.46 2.26 -20.66
N GLY A 133 -7.62 2.45 -20.01
CA GLY A 133 -8.57 1.39 -19.70
C GLY A 133 -8.23 0.53 -18.49
N VAL A 134 -7.15 0.82 -17.73
CA VAL A 134 -6.73 0.04 -16.55
C VAL A 134 -7.70 0.17 -15.37
N THR A 135 -8.44 1.27 -15.31
CA THR A 135 -9.48 1.48 -14.28
C THR A 135 -10.84 0.94 -14.69
N ASP A 136 -10.98 0.47 -15.93
CA ASP A 136 -12.25 0.02 -16.50
C ASP A 136 -12.26 -1.52 -16.68
N ASN A 137 -11.62 -2.01 -17.73
CA ASN A 137 -11.71 -3.43 -18.11
C ASN A 137 -10.38 -4.04 -18.59
N ARG A 138 -9.26 -3.34 -18.45
CA ARG A 138 -7.96 -3.82 -18.90
C ARG A 138 -6.98 -4.01 -17.77
N PHE A 139 -6.16 -5.02 -17.94
CA PHE A 139 -5.03 -5.29 -17.06
C PHE A 139 -3.75 -4.86 -17.76
N ALA A 140 -2.80 -4.30 -17.02
CA ALA A 140 -1.51 -3.93 -17.57
C ALA A 140 -0.37 -4.49 -16.74
N LEU A 141 0.56 -5.14 -17.43
CA LEU A 141 1.80 -5.66 -16.86
C LEU A 141 2.96 -4.77 -17.33
N VAL A 142 3.70 -4.23 -16.37
CA VAL A 142 4.79 -3.29 -16.62
C VAL A 142 6.13 -3.92 -16.28
N ILE A 143 7.02 -3.99 -17.26
CA ILE A 143 8.35 -4.57 -17.13
C ILE A 143 9.39 -3.47 -17.38
N PRO A 144 10.40 -3.30 -16.51
CA PRO A 144 11.45 -2.32 -16.76
C PRO A 144 12.32 -2.81 -17.92
N LYS A 145 12.63 -1.93 -18.87
CA LYS A 145 13.56 -2.23 -19.95
C LYS A 145 14.96 -2.35 -19.35
N SER A 146 15.48 -3.57 -19.34
CA SER A 146 16.80 -3.92 -18.84
C SER A 146 17.76 -4.22 -20.02
N ALA A 147 18.75 -5.07 -19.81
CA ALA A 147 19.64 -5.51 -20.88
C ALA A 147 18.84 -6.06 -22.07
N SER A 148 19.32 -5.85 -23.30
CA SER A 148 18.60 -6.20 -24.54
C SER A 148 18.09 -7.64 -24.58
N ALA A 149 18.87 -8.59 -24.06
CA ALA A 149 18.51 -10.01 -24.01
C ALA A 149 17.30 -10.29 -23.08
N GLU A 150 17.25 -9.67 -21.89
CA GLU A 150 16.13 -9.83 -20.96
C GLU A 150 14.84 -9.20 -21.51
N THR A 151 14.94 -8.06 -22.18
CA THR A 151 13.81 -7.39 -22.81
C THR A 151 13.25 -8.21 -23.98
N SER A 152 14.12 -8.80 -24.80
CA SER A 152 13.71 -9.67 -25.91
C SER A 152 13.01 -10.93 -25.40
N ARG A 153 13.52 -11.53 -24.34
CA ARG A 153 12.91 -12.71 -23.73
C ARG A 153 11.56 -12.37 -23.06
N ALA A 154 11.48 -11.24 -22.36
CA ALA A 154 10.22 -10.77 -21.79
C ALA A 154 9.15 -10.54 -22.89
N ARG A 155 9.54 -9.92 -24.02
CA ARG A 155 8.64 -9.69 -25.15
C ARG A 155 8.11 -11.02 -25.73
N GLU A 156 8.97 -12.01 -25.93
CA GLU A 156 8.58 -13.34 -26.41
C GLU A 156 7.54 -14.00 -25.49
N ILE A 157 7.76 -13.96 -24.18
CA ILE A 157 6.81 -14.50 -23.18
C ILE A 157 5.46 -13.75 -23.22
N LEU A 158 5.49 -12.43 -23.35
CA LEU A 158 4.28 -11.62 -23.41
C LEU A 158 3.46 -11.89 -24.68
N GLU A 159 4.12 -12.10 -25.82
CA GLU A 159 3.48 -12.49 -27.08
C GLU A 159 2.86 -13.89 -26.97
N GLN A 160 3.59 -14.86 -26.37
CA GLN A 160 3.07 -16.21 -26.15
C GLN A 160 1.89 -16.25 -25.15
N SER A 161 1.82 -15.32 -24.23
CA SER A 161 0.73 -15.20 -23.24
C SER A 161 -0.52 -14.51 -23.76
N HIS A 162 -0.60 -14.25 -25.07
CA HIS A 162 -1.73 -13.57 -25.73
C HIS A 162 -2.00 -12.15 -25.20
N ALA A 163 -0.94 -11.33 -25.07
CA ALA A 163 -1.09 -9.92 -24.81
C ALA A 163 -1.86 -9.24 -25.95
N ASP A 164 -2.90 -8.47 -25.62
CA ASP A 164 -3.71 -7.75 -26.61
C ASP A 164 -2.89 -6.65 -27.29
N LYS A 165 -2.02 -5.98 -26.53
CA LYS A 165 -1.19 -4.89 -27.01
C LYS A 165 0.12 -4.82 -26.24
N LEU A 166 1.21 -4.58 -26.96
CA LEU A 166 2.54 -4.34 -26.41
C LEU A 166 2.99 -2.93 -26.78
N GLU A 167 3.27 -2.11 -25.79
CA GLU A 167 3.73 -0.73 -26.00
C GLU A 167 5.03 -0.49 -25.21
N GLU A 168 5.91 0.31 -25.80
CA GLU A 168 7.05 0.86 -25.06
C GLU A 168 6.69 2.27 -24.58
N LYS A 169 6.76 2.50 -23.27
CA LYS A 169 6.47 3.80 -22.65
C LYS A 169 7.65 4.24 -21.81
N ALA A 170 7.99 5.52 -21.95
CA ALA A 170 8.98 6.16 -21.08
C ALA A 170 8.24 6.85 -19.92
N ALA A 171 8.68 6.62 -18.70
CA ALA A 171 8.11 7.26 -17.52
C ALA A 171 9.20 7.88 -16.64
N ASP A 172 8.88 9.01 -16.02
CA ASP A 172 9.75 9.68 -15.05
C ASP A 172 9.36 9.21 -13.63
N LEU A 173 10.26 8.45 -12.98
CA LEU A 173 10.04 7.83 -11.66
C LEU A 173 10.75 8.59 -10.55
#